data_086da3cf725c10cfba5981db9bde999e
#
_entry.id   086da3cf725c10cfba5981db9bde999e
#
_cell.length_a   1.000
_cell.length_b   1.000
_cell.length_c   1.000
_cell.angle_alpha   90.00
_cell.angle_beta   90.00
_cell.angle_gamma   90.00
#
_symmetry.space_group_name_H-M   'P 1'
#
loop_
_entity.id
_entity.type
_entity.pdbx_description
1 polymer ?
#
loop_
_entity_poly.entity_id
_entity_poly.type
_entity_poly.pdbx_seq_one_letter_code
_entity_poly.pdbx_strand_id
1 'polypeptide(L)'
;HDVCWKNLKDAGFPDRILWHRAAARQFPWYDVSRVGIYGNSAGGQNAAGAVLFHSEFYKAAVASCGCHDNRMDKASWNEQWMGHPVGPCYAECSNIDNAHRLRGKLFLIVGEMDNNVPPESTMRFVDALVKAGKDFDLLVIPGGGHGMGGSYGERRMQDFFVRHLLGV
;
A
#
# COMPACT_ATOMS: atom_id res chain seq x y z
N HIS A 1 10.63 -6.58 -16.52
CA HIS A 1 10.86 -5.15 -16.26
C HIS A 1 9.93 -4.25 -17.07
N ASP A 2 9.80 -4.48 -18.36
CA ASP A 2 9.07 -3.57 -19.27
C ASP A 2 7.60 -3.40 -18.92
N VAL A 3 6.95 -4.45 -18.43
CA VAL A 3 5.53 -4.42 -18.03
C VAL A 3 5.26 -3.45 -16.86
N CYS A 4 6.22 -3.30 -15.94
CA CYS A 4 6.09 -2.46 -14.74
C CYS A 4 6.68 -1.06 -14.92
N TRP A 5 7.44 -0.82 -15.99
CA TRP A 5 8.05 0.48 -16.22
C TRP A 5 6.99 1.53 -16.47
N LYS A 6 7.04 2.60 -15.71
CA LYS A 6 6.00 3.67 -15.66
C LYS A 6 4.60 3.18 -15.23
N ASN A 7 4.50 1.98 -14.66
CA ASN A 7 3.23 1.38 -14.25
C ASN A 7 3.33 0.64 -12.91
N LEU A 8 3.81 1.31 -11.87
CA LEU A 8 3.98 0.70 -10.55
C LEU A 8 2.65 0.34 -9.87
N LYS A 9 1.54 0.98 -10.27
CA LYS A 9 0.20 0.68 -9.71
C LYS A 9 -0.27 -0.74 -10.02
N ASP A 10 0.20 -1.33 -11.13
CA ASP A 10 -0.18 -2.69 -11.56
C ASP A 10 0.95 -3.71 -11.37
N ALA A 11 2.11 -3.28 -10.82
CA ALA A 11 3.29 -4.13 -10.72
C ALA A 11 3.01 -5.49 -10.06
N GLY A 12 2.95 -6.54 -10.85
CA GLY A 12 2.74 -7.94 -10.44
C GLY A 12 1.33 -8.26 -9.90
N PHE A 13 0.38 -7.34 -9.85
CA PHE A 13 -0.97 -7.62 -9.35
C PHE A 13 -1.74 -8.60 -10.22
N PRO A 14 -1.79 -8.48 -11.56
CA PRO A 14 -2.48 -9.46 -12.40
C PRO A 14 -1.98 -10.88 -12.16
N ASP A 15 -0.66 -11.08 -12.13
CA ASP A 15 -0.05 -12.40 -11.91
C ASP A 15 -0.32 -12.93 -10.50
N ARG A 16 -0.19 -12.08 -9.47
CA ARG A 16 -0.48 -12.47 -8.08
C ARG A 16 -1.94 -12.91 -7.91
N ILE A 17 -2.87 -12.19 -8.51
CA ILE A 17 -4.30 -12.55 -8.47
C ILE A 17 -4.54 -13.91 -9.15
N LEU A 18 -3.89 -14.16 -10.28
CA LEU A 18 -3.96 -15.46 -10.96
C LEU A 18 -3.37 -16.59 -10.08
N TRP A 19 -2.26 -16.35 -9.37
CA TRP A 19 -1.68 -17.32 -8.45
C TRP A 19 -2.61 -17.63 -7.28
N HIS A 20 -3.21 -16.63 -6.66
CA HIS A 20 -4.20 -16.83 -5.60
C HIS A 20 -5.37 -17.69 -6.08
N ARG A 21 -5.91 -17.40 -7.28
CA ARG A 21 -6.99 -18.18 -7.87
C ARG A 21 -6.56 -19.61 -8.23
N ALA A 22 -5.33 -19.81 -8.68
CA ALA A 22 -4.78 -21.13 -8.93
C ALA A 22 -4.62 -21.94 -7.65
N ALA A 23 -4.11 -21.32 -6.57
CA ALA A 23 -4.00 -21.95 -5.25
C ALA A 23 -5.39 -22.38 -4.72
N ALA A 24 -6.40 -21.53 -4.83
CA ALA A 24 -7.75 -21.84 -4.37
C ALA A 24 -8.39 -23.04 -5.13
N ARG A 25 -8.02 -23.26 -6.38
CA ARG A 25 -8.47 -24.46 -7.10
C ARG A 25 -7.86 -25.75 -6.56
N GLN A 26 -6.66 -25.68 -5.98
CA GLN A 26 -5.97 -26.85 -5.44
C GLN A 26 -6.28 -27.05 -3.94
N PHE A 27 -6.52 -25.96 -3.21
CA PHE A 27 -6.68 -25.96 -1.76
C PHE A 27 -8.07 -25.44 -1.37
N PRO A 28 -9.07 -26.31 -1.13
CA PRO A 28 -10.46 -25.90 -0.86
C PRO A 28 -10.63 -25.01 0.39
N TRP A 29 -9.66 -25.03 1.31
CA TRP A 29 -9.63 -24.18 2.51
C TRP A 29 -9.09 -22.78 2.23
N TYR A 30 -8.54 -22.52 1.04
CA TYR A 30 -7.97 -21.22 0.66
C TYR A 30 -9.06 -20.28 0.13
N ASP A 31 -9.48 -19.34 0.97
CA ASP A 31 -10.59 -18.43 0.68
C ASP A 31 -10.11 -17.14 -0.02
N VAL A 32 -10.28 -17.05 -1.32
CA VAL A 32 -9.93 -15.87 -2.14
C VAL A 32 -10.95 -14.73 -2.03
N SER A 33 -12.03 -14.88 -1.29
CA SER A 33 -12.96 -13.78 -1.03
C SER A 33 -12.46 -12.84 0.07
N ARG A 34 -11.46 -13.26 0.85
CA ARG A 34 -10.93 -12.58 2.03
C ARG A 34 -9.40 -12.44 1.96
N VAL A 35 -8.90 -11.78 0.91
CA VAL A 35 -7.46 -11.58 0.72
C VAL A 35 -7.05 -10.21 1.27
N GLY A 36 -6.04 -10.24 2.14
CA GLY A 36 -5.34 -9.04 2.61
C GLY A 36 -3.93 -8.96 2.04
N ILE A 37 -3.33 -7.78 2.17
CA ILE A 37 -1.96 -7.52 1.73
C ILE A 37 -1.26 -6.59 2.73
N TYR A 38 0.02 -6.79 2.94
CA TYR A 38 0.84 -5.86 3.73
C TYR A 38 2.20 -5.63 3.09
N GLY A 39 2.81 -4.53 3.44
CA GLY A 39 4.14 -4.21 2.96
C GLY A 39 4.74 -2.98 3.63
N ASN A 40 6.06 -2.89 3.53
CA ASN A 40 6.85 -1.77 4.03
C ASN A 40 7.57 -1.07 2.87
N SER A 41 7.78 0.25 2.96
CA SER A 41 8.55 1.00 1.95
C SER A 41 7.86 0.99 0.57
N ALA A 42 8.55 0.59 -0.48
CA ALA A 42 7.93 0.32 -1.79
C ALA A 42 6.79 -0.71 -1.68
N GLY A 43 6.92 -1.71 -0.78
CA GLY A 43 5.85 -2.64 -0.45
C GLY A 43 4.64 -1.96 0.22
N GLY A 44 4.86 -0.90 1.00
CA GLY A 44 3.79 -0.08 1.58
C GLY A 44 3.02 0.69 0.52
N GLN A 45 3.71 1.30 -0.45
CA GLN A 45 3.07 1.89 -1.62
C GLN A 45 2.22 0.86 -2.37
N ASN A 46 2.79 -0.32 -2.62
CA ASN A 46 2.12 -1.40 -3.33
C ASN A 46 0.92 -1.95 -2.55
N ALA A 47 1.05 -2.15 -1.23
CA ALA A 47 -0.06 -2.62 -0.39
C ALA A 47 -1.24 -1.64 -0.39
N ALA A 48 -0.99 -0.34 -0.22
CA ALA A 48 -2.04 0.68 -0.35
C ALA A 48 -2.65 0.69 -1.75
N GLY A 49 -1.81 0.60 -2.80
CA GLY A 49 -2.27 0.51 -4.18
C GLY A 49 -3.23 -0.65 -4.44
N ALA A 50 -3.05 -1.78 -3.76
CA ALA A 50 -3.94 -2.93 -3.90
C ALA A 50 -5.41 -2.61 -3.57
N VAL A 51 -5.67 -1.84 -2.52
CA VAL A 51 -7.04 -1.46 -2.12
C VAL A 51 -7.55 -0.20 -2.82
N LEU A 52 -6.69 0.50 -3.56
CA LEU A 52 -7.08 1.60 -4.47
C LEU A 52 -7.44 1.09 -5.86
N PHE A 53 -6.62 0.21 -6.43
CA PHE A 53 -6.68 -0.18 -7.85
C PHE A 53 -7.23 -1.59 -8.08
N HIS A 54 -7.16 -2.49 -7.06
CA HIS A 54 -7.54 -3.91 -7.14
C HIS A 54 -8.45 -4.33 -5.97
N SER A 55 -9.33 -3.42 -5.53
CA SER A 55 -10.23 -3.62 -4.39
C SER A 55 -11.29 -4.70 -4.62
N GLU A 56 -11.54 -5.07 -5.86
CA GLU A 56 -12.40 -6.22 -6.19
C GLU A 56 -11.80 -7.53 -5.66
N PHE A 57 -10.47 -7.59 -5.53
CA PHE A 57 -9.76 -8.76 -5.02
C PHE A 57 -9.24 -8.55 -3.58
N TYR A 58 -8.46 -7.48 -3.33
CA TYR A 58 -7.88 -7.21 -2.01
C TYR A 58 -8.88 -6.46 -1.12
N LYS A 59 -9.19 -7.02 0.06
CA LYS A 59 -10.19 -6.49 0.99
C LYS A 59 -9.60 -5.61 2.08
N ALA A 60 -8.37 -5.88 2.48
CA ALA A 60 -7.66 -5.16 3.53
C ALA A 60 -6.19 -4.98 3.20
N ALA A 61 -5.61 -3.85 3.55
CA ALA A 61 -4.19 -3.56 3.34
C ALA A 61 -3.58 -2.90 4.58
N VAL A 62 -2.34 -3.30 4.91
CA VAL A 62 -1.49 -2.61 5.88
C VAL A 62 -0.27 -2.08 5.15
N ALA A 63 -0.12 -0.75 5.12
CA ALA A 63 0.95 -0.06 4.42
C ALA A 63 1.84 0.70 5.40
N SER A 64 3.07 0.25 5.56
CA SER A 64 4.04 0.87 6.45
C SER A 64 5.08 1.65 5.68
N CYS A 65 5.37 2.86 6.13
CA CYS A 65 6.42 3.75 5.61
C CYS A 65 6.42 3.82 4.08
N GLY A 66 5.24 3.91 3.46
CA GLY A 66 5.07 3.82 2.02
C GLY A 66 5.51 5.08 1.27
N CYS A 67 6.19 4.90 0.14
CA CYS A 67 6.41 5.97 -0.82
C CYS A 67 5.12 6.16 -1.63
N HIS A 68 4.14 6.89 -1.09
CA HIS A 68 2.80 7.00 -1.68
C HIS A 68 2.75 7.88 -2.92
N ASP A 69 3.83 8.64 -3.19
CA ASP A 69 3.98 9.41 -4.42
C ASP A 69 5.46 9.43 -4.84
N ASN A 70 5.75 8.92 -6.01
CA ASN A 70 7.12 8.80 -6.51
C ASN A 70 7.79 10.15 -6.85
N ARG A 71 7.05 11.25 -6.78
CA ARG A 71 7.59 12.63 -6.88
C ARG A 71 8.16 13.15 -5.57
N MET A 72 7.93 12.47 -4.44
CA MET A 72 8.24 12.93 -3.09
C MET A 72 9.46 12.26 -2.45
N ASP A 73 10.08 11.33 -3.12
CA ASP A 73 11.21 10.58 -2.62
C ASP A 73 12.41 10.75 -3.56
N LYS A 74 13.50 10.01 -3.31
CA LYS A 74 14.76 10.09 -4.03
C LYS A 74 14.60 9.94 -5.55
N ALA A 75 15.02 10.94 -6.32
CA ALA A 75 14.98 10.89 -7.78
C ALA A 75 15.72 9.67 -8.32
N SER A 76 16.92 9.38 -7.78
CA SER A 76 17.74 8.22 -8.17
C SER A 76 17.02 6.88 -8.04
N TRP A 77 16.09 6.76 -7.09
CA TRP A 77 15.26 5.57 -6.92
C TRP A 77 14.05 5.59 -7.85
N ASN A 78 13.34 6.69 -7.87
CA ASN A 78 12.04 6.76 -8.54
C ASN A 78 12.14 6.85 -10.06
N GLU A 79 13.11 7.60 -10.60
CA GLU A 79 13.26 7.80 -12.03
C GLU A 79 13.64 6.52 -12.79
N GLN A 80 14.37 5.61 -12.15
CA GLN A 80 14.70 4.31 -12.77
C GLN A 80 13.46 3.44 -13.05
N TRP A 81 12.35 3.67 -12.33
CA TRP A 81 11.09 2.93 -12.49
C TRP A 81 10.02 3.73 -13.24
N MET A 82 10.01 5.03 -13.03
CA MET A 82 8.99 5.94 -13.52
C MET A 82 9.43 6.81 -14.70
N GLY A 83 10.75 6.83 -14.98
CA GLY A 83 11.34 7.61 -16.06
C GLY A 83 11.51 9.10 -15.75
N HIS A 84 12.27 9.78 -16.62
CA HIS A 84 12.50 11.22 -16.59
C HIS A 84 12.25 11.80 -17.99
N PRO A 85 11.71 13.03 -18.11
CA PRO A 85 11.19 13.88 -17.03
C PRO A 85 9.90 13.34 -16.40
N VAL A 86 9.53 13.90 -15.23
CA VAL A 86 8.27 13.56 -14.56
C VAL A 86 7.09 13.79 -15.52
N GLY A 87 6.30 12.74 -15.74
CA GLY A 87 5.18 12.73 -16.66
C GLY A 87 3.88 12.22 -16.01
N PRO A 88 2.81 12.08 -16.80
CA PRO A 88 1.48 11.67 -16.31
C PRO A 88 1.47 10.36 -15.52
N CYS A 89 2.35 9.41 -15.85
CA CYS A 89 2.44 8.13 -15.17
C CYS A 89 2.70 8.26 -13.65
N TYR A 90 3.36 9.32 -13.21
CA TYR A 90 3.57 9.59 -11.79
C TYR A 90 2.25 9.84 -11.05
N ALA A 91 1.36 10.67 -11.61
CA ALA A 91 0.03 10.89 -11.04
C ALA A 91 -0.85 9.63 -11.11
N GLU A 92 -0.80 8.92 -12.23
CA GLU A 92 -1.55 7.67 -12.42
C GLU A 92 -1.16 6.59 -11.41
N CYS A 93 0.11 6.52 -10.99
CA CYS A 93 0.62 5.57 -10.01
C CYS A 93 0.61 6.10 -8.57
N SER A 94 0.33 7.39 -8.34
CA SER A 94 0.32 8.00 -7.03
C SER A 94 -0.88 7.53 -6.20
N ASN A 95 -0.61 7.00 -5.01
CA ASN A 95 -1.68 6.70 -4.05
C ASN A 95 -2.37 7.99 -3.56
N ILE A 96 -1.64 9.11 -3.51
CA ILE A 96 -2.15 10.42 -3.09
C ILE A 96 -3.18 10.93 -4.10
N ASP A 97 -2.82 10.98 -5.38
CA ASP A 97 -3.73 11.45 -6.44
C ASP A 97 -4.95 10.53 -6.61
N ASN A 98 -4.81 9.26 -6.28
CA ASN A 98 -5.85 8.25 -6.41
C ASN A 98 -6.55 7.86 -5.09
N ALA A 99 -6.37 8.63 -4.02
CA ALA A 99 -6.96 8.36 -2.70
C ALA A 99 -8.49 8.19 -2.73
N HIS A 100 -9.17 8.91 -3.63
CA HIS A 100 -10.62 8.83 -3.84
C HIS A 100 -11.10 7.43 -4.25
N ARG A 101 -10.21 6.57 -4.78
CA ARG A 101 -10.53 5.21 -5.23
C ARG A 101 -10.59 4.19 -4.08
N LEU A 102 -10.18 4.56 -2.85
CA LEU A 102 -10.16 3.61 -1.74
C LEU A 102 -11.54 2.95 -1.53
N ARG A 103 -11.57 1.61 -1.57
CA ARG A 103 -12.76 0.80 -1.32
C ARG A 103 -12.52 -0.32 -0.30
N GLY A 104 -11.28 -0.77 -0.13
CA GLY A 104 -10.90 -1.74 0.90
C GLY A 104 -10.62 -1.10 2.25
N LYS A 105 -10.33 -1.91 3.25
CA LYS A 105 -9.87 -1.46 4.57
C LYS A 105 -8.38 -1.13 4.51
N LEU A 106 -7.98 0.02 5.02
CA LEU A 106 -6.60 0.50 4.96
C LEU A 106 -6.10 0.84 6.37
N PHE A 107 -4.92 0.33 6.71
CA PHE A 107 -4.19 0.70 7.90
C PHE A 107 -2.80 1.22 7.49
N LEU A 108 -2.53 2.46 7.85
CA LEU A 108 -1.26 3.14 7.59
C LEU A 108 -0.40 3.11 8.86
N ILE A 109 0.87 2.77 8.71
CA ILE A 109 1.87 2.84 9.77
C ILE A 109 3.00 3.74 9.29
N VAL A 110 3.46 4.66 10.13
CA VAL A 110 4.56 5.56 9.80
C VAL A 110 5.48 5.78 11.00
N GLY A 111 6.78 5.68 10.79
CA GLY A 111 7.78 6.09 11.78
C GLY A 111 7.97 7.59 11.73
N GLU A 112 7.87 8.27 12.88
CA GLU A 112 8.03 9.73 12.98
C GLU A 112 9.39 10.21 12.49
N MET A 113 10.44 9.40 12.74
CA MET A 113 11.82 9.70 12.42
C MET A 113 12.34 8.91 11.21
N ASP A 114 11.45 8.56 10.28
CA ASP A 114 11.85 7.85 9.06
C ASP A 114 12.75 8.76 8.20
N ASN A 115 14.01 8.37 8.09
CA ASN A 115 15.03 9.09 7.31
C ASN A 115 15.27 8.48 5.91
N ASN A 116 14.50 7.47 5.53
CA ASN A 116 14.57 6.80 4.24
C ASN A 116 13.42 7.24 3.33
N VAL A 117 12.17 7.01 3.73
CA VAL A 117 10.99 7.55 3.05
C VAL A 117 10.37 8.64 3.93
N PRO A 118 10.28 9.88 3.44
CA PRO A 118 9.78 10.99 4.27
C PRO A 118 8.41 10.68 4.87
N PRO A 119 8.20 10.84 6.20
CA PRO A 119 6.89 10.66 6.84
C PRO A 119 5.78 11.47 6.17
N GLU A 120 6.15 12.60 5.56
CA GLU A 120 5.27 13.47 4.78
C GLU A 120 4.56 12.74 3.64
N SER A 121 5.18 11.71 3.05
CA SER A 121 4.54 10.88 2.02
C SER A 121 3.26 10.24 2.55
N THR A 122 3.32 9.64 3.74
CA THR A 122 2.16 9.07 4.42
C THR A 122 1.18 10.17 4.84
N MET A 123 1.64 11.28 5.42
CA MET A 123 0.77 12.36 5.90
C MET A 123 0.02 13.07 4.76
N ARG A 124 0.62 13.23 3.59
CA ARG A 124 -0.08 13.74 2.41
C ARG A 124 -1.11 12.76 1.87
N PHE A 125 -0.84 11.46 1.97
CA PHE A 125 -1.85 10.46 1.62
C PHE A 125 -3.02 10.49 2.61
N VAL A 126 -2.77 10.63 3.91
CA VAL A 126 -3.79 10.86 4.95
C VAL A 126 -4.65 12.08 4.62
N ASP A 127 -4.04 13.22 4.30
CA ASP A 127 -4.77 14.44 3.91
C ASP A 127 -5.68 14.20 2.70
N ALA A 128 -5.17 13.50 1.68
CA ALA A 128 -5.95 13.17 0.49
C ALA A 128 -7.13 12.23 0.80
N LEU A 129 -6.93 11.23 1.67
CA LEU A 129 -7.98 10.32 2.12
C LEU A 129 -9.08 11.07 2.90
N VAL A 130 -8.69 11.96 3.82
CA VAL A 130 -9.62 12.81 4.58
C VAL A 130 -10.44 13.69 3.63
N LYS A 131 -9.80 14.38 2.68
CA LYS A 131 -10.48 15.20 1.67
C LYS A 131 -11.44 14.41 0.77
N ALA A 132 -11.11 13.14 0.53
CA ALA A 132 -11.95 12.23 -0.26
C ALA A 132 -13.05 11.54 0.59
N GLY A 133 -13.16 11.84 1.89
CA GLY A 133 -14.15 11.24 2.79
C GLY A 133 -13.96 9.72 2.97
N LYS A 134 -12.70 9.25 3.02
CA LYS A 134 -12.38 7.84 3.14
C LYS A 134 -12.00 7.46 4.57
N ASP A 135 -12.49 6.31 5.03
CA ASP A 135 -12.14 5.75 6.34
C ASP A 135 -10.86 4.93 6.26
N PHE A 136 -9.97 5.12 7.22
CA PHE A 136 -8.71 4.38 7.36
C PHE A 136 -8.24 4.41 8.82
N ASP A 137 -7.34 3.48 9.17
CA ASP A 137 -6.62 3.51 10.45
C ASP A 137 -5.20 4.09 10.24
N LEU A 138 -4.70 4.81 11.24
CA LEU A 138 -3.35 5.39 11.23
C LEU A 138 -2.63 5.08 12.54
N LEU A 139 -1.38 4.64 12.45
CA LEU A 139 -0.46 4.49 13.58
C LEU A 139 0.82 5.27 13.29
N VAL A 140 1.06 6.32 14.06
CA VAL A 140 2.34 7.00 14.10
C VAL A 140 3.18 6.39 15.22
N ILE A 141 4.41 5.99 14.92
CA ILE A 141 5.36 5.45 15.90
C ILE A 141 6.32 6.57 16.30
N PRO A 142 6.17 7.17 17.50
CA PRO A 142 7.06 8.23 17.97
C PRO A 142 8.50 7.74 18.09
N GLY A 143 9.45 8.52 17.53
CA GLY A 143 10.86 8.15 17.46
C GLY A 143 11.18 6.95 16.56
N GLY A 144 10.17 6.37 15.91
CA GLY A 144 10.33 5.22 15.00
C GLY A 144 10.97 5.61 13.67
N GLY A 145 11.85 4.74 13.17
CA GLY A 145 12.46 4.86 11.84
C GLY A 145 11.69 4.11 10.76
N HIS A 146 12.41 3.71 9.70
CA HIS A 146 11.86 3.04 8.53
C HIS A 146 11.49 1.58 8.81
N GLY A 147 10.24 1.30 9.20
CA GLY A 147 9.81 -0.07 9.51
C GLY A 147 8.35 -0.20 9.94
N MET A 148 7.98 -1.42 10.31
CA MET A 148 6.60 -1.79 10.69
C MET A 148 6.21 -1.35 12.12
N GLY A 149 7.06 -0.65 12.86
CA GLY A 149 6.77 -0.24 14.23
C GLY A 149 7.06 -1.32 15.30
N GLY A 150 7.96 -2.25 15.01
CA GLY A 150 8.37 -3.33 15.90
C GLY A 150 7.22 -4.27 16.27
N SER A 151 7.36 -4.96 17.39
CA SER A 151 6.35 -5.93 17.87
C SER A 151 4.96 -5.33 18.08
N TYR A 152 4.89 -4.06 18.47
CA TYR A 152 3.61 -3.36 18.61
C TYR A 152 2.92 -3.19 17.26
N GLY A 153 3.64 -2.69 16.25
CA GLY A 153 3.09 -2.51 14.91
C GLY A 153 2.68 -3.84 14.26
N GLU A 154 3.50 -4.88 14.44
CA GLU A 154 3.19 -6.24 13.96
C GLU A 154 1.91 -6.79 14.59
N ARG A 155 1.75 -6.67 15.92
CA ARG A 155 0.51 -7.07 16.59
C ARG A 155 -0.70 -6.29 16.06
N ARG A 156 -0.57 -4.96 15.92
CA ARG A 156 -1.66 -4.12 15.38
C ARG A 156 -2.03 -4.50 13.94
N MET A 157 -1.05 -4.89 13.13
CA MET A 157 -1.31 -5.43 11.79
C MET A 157 -2.09 -6.74 11.85
N GLN A 158 -1.71 -7.68 12.72
CA GLN A 158 -2.42 -8.94 12.90
C GLN A 158 -3.85 -8.71 13.36
N ASP A 159 -4.05 -7.89 14.39
CA ASP A 159 -5.38 -7.51 14.92
C ASP A 159 -6.26 -6.87 13.82
N PHE A 160 -5.66 -6.04 12.96
CA PHE A 160 -6.36 -5.41 11.84
C PHE A 160 -6.87 -6.47 10.84
N PHE A 161 -6.03 -7.41 10.45
CA PHE A 161 -6.45 -8.47 9.53
C PHE A 161 -7.48 -9.42 10.16
N VAL A 162 -7.32 -9.78 11.42
CA VAL A 162 -8.33 -10.60 12.14
C VAL A 162 -9.69 -9.90 12.11
N ARG A 163 -9.74 -8.61 12.48
CA ARG A 163 -10.98 -7.83 12.47
C ARG A 163 -11.63 -7.76 11.08
N HIS A 164 -10.84 -7.49 10.05
CA HIS A 164 -11.39 -7.15 8.72
C HIS A 164 -11.50 -8.33 7.75
N LEU A 165 -10.79 -9.43 7.99
CA LEU A 165 -10.86 -10.61 7.13
C LEU A 165 -11.61 -11.77 7.80
N LEU A 166 -11.59 -11.89 9.14
CA LEU A 166 -12.31 -12.92 9.85
C LEU A 166 -13.62 -12.42 10.46
N GLY A 167 -13.75 -11.10 10.68
CA GLY A 167 -14.98 -10.50 11.22
C GLY A 167 -15.21 -10.74 12.71
N VAL A 168 -14.12 -10.90 13.48
CA VAL A 168 -14.15 -11.13 14.95
C VAL A 168 -13.38 -10.05 15.68
#